data_cd1db00059d8e595edbf8bf56fcde300
#
_entry.id   cd1db00059d8e595edbf8bf56fcde300
#
_cell.length_a   1.000
_cell.length_b   1.000
_cell.length_c   1.000
_cell.angle_alpha   90.00
_cell.angle_beta   90.00
_cell.angle_gamma   90.00
#
_symmetry.space_group_name_H-M   'P 1'
#
loop_
_entity.id
_entity.type
_entity.pdbx_description
1 polymer ?
#
loop_
_entity_poly.entity_id
_entity_poly.type
_entity_poly.pdbx_seq_one_letter_code
_entity_poly.pdbx_strand_id
1 'polypeptide(L)'
;MSTGMQSRIRCVNMGMLLVFTTICILTLPIPASASLGDDVGSVKADQARMKGVQKTTHTELYTVHEIKASEGTVVREYVSSAGKIFAVAWQGPFLPDLRQLLGRYFERFSQGSQARNNNRPRIRGPIQIQEPGLVVQSGGHMRAYFGRAYLPDQVPKGVNIEEIR
;
A
#
# COMPACT_ATOMS: atom_id res chain seq x y z
N MET A 1 -27.35 -66.86 14.25
CA MET A 1 -26.78 -66.38 12.96
C MET A 1 -27.30 -64.96 12.73
N SER A 2 -26.50 -63.96 12.99
CA SER A 2 -26.59 -62.64 12.38
C SER A 2 -25.50 -61.76 13.02
N THR A 3 -24.31 -61.83 12.46
CA THR A 3 -23.20 -60.93 12.83
C THR A 3 -22.56 -60.49 11.51
N GLY A 4 -22.83 -59.29 11.03
CA GLY A 4 -22.18 -58.88 9.75
C GLY A 4 -22.69 -57.66 9.06
N MET A 5 -23.13 -56.59 9.82
CA MET A 5 -23.60 -55.37 9.10
C MET A 5 -23.34 -54.05 9.88
N GLN A 6 -22.24 -53.98 10.60
CA GLN A 6 -21.91 -52.76 11.33
C GLN A 6 -20.53 -52.10 10.96
N SER A 7 -19.76 -52.66 10.01
CA SER A 7 -18.42 -52.17 9.76
C SER A 7 -18.22 -51.23 8.55
N ARG A 8 -19.27 -50.94 7.78
CA ARG A 8 -19.13 -50.13 6.55
C ARG A 8 -19.47 -48.65 6.67
N ILE A 9 -20.05 -48.21 7.78
CA ILE A 9 -20.50 -46.80 7.93
C ILE A 9 -19.44 -45.90 8.52
N ARG A 10 -18.39 -46.43 9.17
CA ARG A 10 -17.36 -45.58 9.82
C ARG A 10 -16.24 -45.03 8.93
N CYS A 11 -16.02 -45.61 7.76
CA CYS A 11 -14.95 -45.15 6.86
C CYS A 11 -15.33 -43.98 5.95
N VAL A 12 -16.63 -43.73 5.70
CA VAL A 12 -17.06 -42.67 4.80
C VAL A 12 -17.00 -41.29 5.47
N ASN A 13 -17.23 -41.22 6.79
CA ASN A 13 -17.28 -39.94 7.52
C ASN A 13 -15.89 -39.36 7.80
N MET A 14 -14.83 -40.17 7.90
CA MET A 14 -13.46 -39.69 8.19
C MET A 14 -12.79 -39.06 6.99
N GLY A 15 -13.06 -39.57 5.77
CA GLY A 15 -12.57 -38.99 4.52
C GLY A 15 -13.23 -37.65 4.18
N MET A 16 -14.53 -37.51 4.46
CA MET A 16 -15.29 -36.28 4.21
C MET A 16 -14.93 -35.15 5.21
N LEU A 17 -14.56 -35.50 6.45
CA LEU A 17 -14.13 -34.53 7.46
C LEU A 17 -12.74 -33.97 7.14
N LEU A 18 -11.82 -34.78 6.60
CA LEU A 18 -10.48 -34.34 6.18
C LEU A 18 -10.51 -33.44 4.94
N VAL A 19 -11.43 -33.65 4.00
CA VAL A 19 -11.58 -32.80 2.80
C VAL A 19 -12.14 -31.43 3.20
N PHE A 20 -13.08 -31.36 4.15
CA PHE A 20 -13.65 -30.10 4.60
C PHE A 20 -12.62 -29.25 5.39
N THR A 21 -11.72 -29.84 6.17
CA THR A 21 -10.66 -29.12 6.88
C THR A 21 -9.56 -28.61 5.95
N THR A 22 -9.27 -29.30 4.86
CA THR A 22 -8.26 -28.88 3.88
C THR A 22 -8.73 -27.69 3.02
N ILE A 23 -10.01 -27.58 2.71
CA ILE A 23 -10.57 -26.46 1.94
C ILE A 23 -10.64 -25.16 2.75
N CYS A 24 -10.78 -25.24 4.08
CA CYS A 24 -10.87 -24.06 4.95
C CYS A 24 -9.52 -23.34 5.14
N ILE A 25 -8.39 -23.97 4.85
CA ILE A 25 -7.03 -23.38 5.04
C ILE A 25 -6.62 -22.52 3.83
N LEU A 26 -7.28 -22.61 2.69
CA LEU A 26 -6.92 -21.92 1.45
C LEU A 26 -7.52 -20.51 1.30
N THR A 27 -8.32 -20.03 2.25
CA THR A 27 -8.95 -18.70 2.20
C THR A 27 -8.45 -17.77 3.31
N LEU A 28 -7.17 -17.81 3.66
CA LEU A 28 -6.61 -16.74 4.48
C LEU A 28 -6.60 -15.46 3.63
N PRO A 29 -7.31 -14.39 4.05
CA PRO A 29 -7.25 -13.13 3.35
C PRO A 29 -5.81 -12.65 3.41
N ILE A 30 -5.14 -12.58 2.26
CA ILE A 30 -3.86 -11.90 2.14
C ILE A 30 -4.16 -10.45 2.54
N PRO A 31 -3.51 -9.89 3.57
CA PRO A 31 -3.74 -8.51 3.94
C PRO A 31 -3.42 -7.63 2.72
N ALA A 32 -4.46 -7.04 2.12
CA ALA A 32 -4.27 -6.04 1.09
C ALA A 32 -3.52 -4.88 1.72
N SER A 33 -2.30 -4.65 1.27
CA SER A 33 -1.51 -3.49 1.66
C SER A 33 -1.93 -2.34 0.76
N ALA A 34 -2.34 -1.22 1.33
CA ALA A 34 -2.55 -0.03 0.53
C ALA A 34 -1.19 0.43 0.05
N SER A 35 -1.06 0.56 -1.23
CA SER A 35 0.19 1.00 -1.81
C SER A 35 -0.06 1.64 -3.16
N LEU A 36 0.88 2.44 -3.55
CA LEU A 36 0.89 3.10 -4.86
C LEU A 36 0.58 2.11 -5.99
N GLY A 37 -0.45 2.40 -6.79
CA GLY A 37 -0.93 1.54 -7.88
C GLY A 37 -1.95 0.46 -7.49
N ASP A 38 -2.30 0.33 -6.21
CA ASP A 38 -3.31 -0.61 -5.73
C ASP A 38 -4.72 0.02 -5.73
N ASP A 39 -5.71 -0.80 -5.39
CA ASP A 39 -7.12 -0.37 -5.34
C ASP A 39 -7.42 0.44 -4.07
N VAL A 40 -8.40 1.34 -4.17
CA VAL A 40 -8.90 2.15 -3.06
C VAL A 40 -9.30 1.33 -1.82
N GLY A 41 -9.68 0.06 -1.99
CA GLY A 41 -9.99 -0.83 -0.86
C GLY A 41 -8.83 -1.01 0.12
N SER A 42 -7.61 -0.77 -0.33
CA SER A 42 -6.40 -0.88 0.47
C SER A 42 -6.17 0.30 1.44
N VAL A 43 -6.77 1.47 1.20
CA VAL A 43 -6.68 2.68 2.06
C VAL A 43 -7.07 2.39 3.51
N LYS A 44 -8.09 1.55 3.72
CA LYS A 44 -8.52 1.13 5.07
C LYS A 44 -7.46 0.32 5.82
N ALA A 45 -6.66 -0.46 5.09
CA ALA A 45 -5.56 -1.22 5.69
C ALA A 45 -4.44 -0.28 6.16
N ASP A 46 -4.14 0.79 5.41
CA ASP A 46 -3.17 1.79 5.81
C ASP A 46 -3.65 2.62 6.99
N GLN A 47 -4.90 3.03 7.00
CA GLN A 47 -5.49 3.69 8.16
C GLN A 47 -5.33 2.84 9.44
N ALA A 48 -5.64 1.55 9.36
CA ALA A 48 -5.53 0.63 10.51
C ALA A 48 -4.07 0.47 10.97
N ARG A 49 -3.12 0.35 10.04
CA ARG A 49 -1.69 0.22 10.36
C ARG A 49 -1.10 1.49 10.97
N MET A 50 -1.47 2.64 10.44
CA MET A 50 -1.04 3.95 10.95
C MET A 50 -1.78 4.35 12.24
N LYS A 51 -2.78 3.56 12.68
CA LYS A 51 -3.66 3.90 13.81
C LYS A 51 -4.19 5.33 13.69
N GLY A 52 -4.52 5.72 12.45
CA GLY A 52 -4.80 7.09 12.07
C GLY A 52 -6.29 7.38 11.93
N VAL A 53 -6.61 8.66 11.91
CA VAL A 53 -7.95 9.17 11.55
C VAL A 53 -7.95 9.49 10.07
N GLN A 54 -8.93 8.94 9.35
CA GLN A 54 -9.08 9.16 7.92
C GLN A 54 -10.12 10.27 7.65
N LYS A 55 -9.78 11.14 6.70
CA LYS A 55 -10.69 12.11 6.08
C LYS A 55 -10.68 11.88 4.57
N THR A 56 -11.86 11.90 3.94
CA THR A 56 -11.98 11.76 2.48
C THR A 56 -12.47 13.07 1.89
N THR A 57 -11.85 13.52 0.81
CA THR A 57 -12.24 14.69 0.04
C THR A 57 -12.38 14.30 -1.42
N HIS A 58 -13.50 14.60 -2.03
CA HIS A 58 -13.78 14.34 -3.45
C HIS A 58 -13.55 15.60 -4.26
N THR A 59 -12.84 15.45 -5.38
CA THR A 59 -12.72 16.47 -6.44
C THR A 59 -13.36 15.94 -7.72
N GLU A 60 -13.42 16.74 -8.76
CA GLU A 60 -13.96 16.30 -10.06
C GLU A 60 -13.09 15.20 -10.73
N LEU A 61 -11.77 15.22 -10.50
CA LEU A 61 -10.82 14.37 -11.20
C LEU A 61 -10.31 13.19 -10.35
N TYR A 62 -10.35 13.32 -9.03
CA TYR A 62 -9.80 12.32 -8.11
C TYR A 62 -10.40 12.44 -6.71
N THR A 63 -10.18 11.44 -5.91
CA THR A 63 -10.50 11.44 -4.48
C THR A 63 -9.21 11.45 -3.66
N VAL A 64 -9.16 12.24 -2.59
CA VAL A 64 -8.05 12.27 -1.63
C VAL A 64 -8.48 11.60 -0.34
N HIS A 65 -7.74 10.60 0.08
CA HIS A 65 -7.84 10.01 1.42
C HIS A 65 -6.67 10.51 2.26
N GLU A 66 -6.98 11.38 3.21
CA GLU A 66 -5.99 11.91 4.15
C GLU A 66 -6.03 11.07 5.43
N ILE A 67 -4.91 10.48 5.81
CA ILE A 67 -4.72 9.70 7.03
C ILE A 67 -3.77 10.46 7.94
N LYS A 68 -4.27 10.91 9.09
CA LYS A 68 -3.44 11.52 10.13
C LYS A 68 -3.05 10.46 11.13
N ALA A 69 -1.80 10.03 11.10
CA ALA A 69 -1.26 9.04 12.02
C ALA A 69 -1.17 9.57 13.46
N SER A 70 -1.14 8.67 14.42
CA SER A 70 -1.09 9.01 15.85
C SER A 70 0.14 9.83 16.25
N GLU A 71 1.26 9.63 15.56
CA GLU A 71 2.51 10.37 15.76
C GLU A 71 2.54 11.74 15.06
N GLY A 72 1.46 12.13 14.36
CA GLY A 72 1.27 13.44 13.75
C GLY A 72 1.68 13.54 12.29
N THR A 73 2.21 12.49 11.68
CA THR A 73 2.45 12.45 10.24
C THR A 73 1.14 12.32 9.48
N VAL A 74 0.97 13.10 8.44
CA VAL A 74 -0.18 13.07 7.53
C VAL A 74 0.24 12.40 6.23
N VAL A 75 -0.51 11.39 5.82
CA VAL A 75 -0.38 10.73 4.53
C VAL A 75 -1.63 10.99 3.71
N ARG A 76 -1.46 11.36 2.45
CA ARG A 76 -2.54 11.58 1.48
C ARG A 76 -2.40 10.60 0.33
N GLU A 77 -3.45 9.88 0.05
CA GLU A 77 -3.54 8.94 -1.06
C GLU A 77 -4.52 9.48 -2.08
N TYR A 78 -4.06 9.62 -3.30
CA TYR A 78 -4.81 10.20 -4.41
C TYR A 78 -5.32 9.07 -5.29
N VAL A 79 -6.63 8.94 -5.36
CA VAL A 79 -7.33 7.85 -6.04
C VAL A 79 -8.01 8.40 -7.29
N SER A 80 -7.73 7.80 -8.44
CA SER A 80 -8.37 8.13 -9.70
C SER A 80 -9.84 7.68 -9.73
N SER A 81 -10.62 8.16 -10.70
CA SER A 81 -12.00 7.69 -10.96
C SER A 81 -12.09 6.18 -11.26
N ALA A 82 -10.99 5.57 -11.70
CA ALA A 82 -10.88 4.13 -11.89
C ALA A 82 -10.64 3.33 -10.59
N GLY A 83 -10.62 4.02 -9.43
CA GLY A 83 -10.39 3.40 -8.12
C GLY A 83 -8.93 3.01 -7.85
N LYS A 84 -7.96 3.52 -8.61
CA LYS A 84 -6.54 3.24 -8.43
C LYS A 84 -5.81 4.38 -7.74
N ILE A 85 -4.92 4.06 -6.81
CA ILE A 85 -4.04 5.02 -6.14
C ILE A 85 -2.92 5.39 -7.11
N PHE A 86 -3.00 6.57 -7.72
CA PHE A 86 -1.99 7.04 -8.67
C PHE A 86 -0.89 7.87 -8.03
N ALA A 87 -1.12 8.41 -6.83
CA ALA A 87 -0.14 9.19 -6.10
C ALA A 87 -0.33 9.07 -4.59
N VAL A 88 0.76 9.23 -3.85
CA VAL A 88 0.78 9.36 -2.40
C VAL A 88 1.66 10.55 -2.02
N ALA A 89 1.29 11.28 -0.97
CA ALA A 89 2.10 12.35 -0.40
C ALA A 89 2.14 12.21 1.12
N TRP A 90 3.20 12.70 1.73
CA TRP A 90 3.36 12.68 3.18
C TRP A 90 4.00 13.96 3.70
N GLN A 91 3.62 14.33 4.91
CA GLN A 91 4.19 15.46 5.63
C GLN A 91 4.06 15.23 7.13
N GLY A 92 5.15 15.43 7.88
CA GLY A 92 5.07 15.30 9.34
C GLY A 92 6.41 15.21 10.05
N PRO A 93 6.36 14.98 11.37
CA PRO A 93 7.54 14.87 12.19
C PRO A 93 8.34 13.57 11.98
N PHE A 94 7.71 12.54 11.40
CA PHE A 94 8.34 11.26 11.14
C PHE A 94 8.19 10.87 9.67
N LEU A 95 9.20 10.18 9.13
CA LEU A 95 9.10 9.57 7.81
C LEU A 95 8.19 8.35 7.92
N PRO A 96 7.13 8.26 7.11
CA PRO A 96 6.27 7.08 7.11
C PRO A 96 7.00 5.86 6.54
N ASP A 97 6.44 4.67 6.74
CA ASP A 97 6.97 3.45 6.12
C ASP A 97 6.79 3.51 4.60
N LEU A 98 7.87 3.90 3.90
CA LEU A 98 7.87 3.99 2.44
C LEU A 98 7.72 2.62 1.77
N ARG A 99 8.09 1.53 2.44
CA ARG A 99 7.87 0.17 1.91
C ARG A 99 6.37 -0.11 1.82
N GLN A 100 5.63 0.30 2.82
CA GLN A 100 4.19 0.19 2.85
C GLN A 100 3.56 1.10 1.78
N LEU A 101 3.88 2.39 1.75
CA LEU A 101 3.28 3.36 0.85
C LEU A 101 3.59 3.12 -0.63
N LEU A 102 4.80 2.67 -0.95
CA LEU A 102 5.22 2.43 -2.32
C LEU A 102 4.91 1.00 -2.80
N GLY A 103 4.67 0.06 -1.88
CA GLY A 103 4.34 -1.32 -2.19
C GLY A 103 5.31 -1.95 -3.19
N ARG A 104 4.78 -2.46 -4.30
CA ARG A 104 5.58 -3.09 -5.37
C ARG A 104 6.62 -2.17 -6.02
N TYR A 105 6.50 -0.86 -5.87
CA TYR A 105 7.44 0.12 -6.40
C TYR A 105 8.60 0.42 -5.44
N PHE A 106 8.53 -0.06 -4.20
CA PHE A 106 9.58 0.20 -3.19
C PHE A 106 10.95 -0.30 -3.63
N GLU A 107 11.02 -1.47 -4.27
CA GLU A 107 12.31 -2.02 -4.72
C GLU A 107 12.97 -1.11 -5.75
N ARG A 108 12.22 -0.59 -6.73
CA ARG A 108 12.73 0.39 -7.71
C ARG A 108 13.21 1.67 -7.06
N PHE A 109 12.44 2.19 -6.10
CA PHE A 109 12.86 3.34 -5.30
C PHE A 109 14.16 3.07 -4.55
N SER A 110 14.29 1.91 -3.91
CA SER A 110 15.48 1.51 -3.15
C SER A 110 16.72 1.44 -4.04
N GLN A 111 16.62 0.81 -5.21
CA GLN A 111 17.69 0.71 -6.20
C GLN A 111 18.11 2.09 -6.74
N GLY A 112 17.17 2.92 -7.13
CA GLY A 112 17.43 4.29 -7.58
C GLY A 112 18.08 5.16 -6.49
N SER A 113 17.67 5.00 -5.24
CA SER A 113 18.25 5.68 -4.10
C SER A 113 19.71 5.24 -3.83
N GLN A 114 19.98 3.93 -3.92
CA GLN A 114 21.32 3.37 -3.77
C GLN A 114 22.26 3.83 -4.90
N ALA A 115 21.80 3.77 -6.16
CA ALA A 115 22.57 4.24 -7.31
C ALA A 115 22.94 5.72 -7.18
N ARG A 116 22.03 6.55 -6.70
CA ARG A 116 22.29 7.96 -6.42
C ARG A 116 23.34 8.15 -5.33
N ASN A 117 23.25 7.40 -4.24
CA ASN A 117 24.18 7.49 -3.12
C ASN A 117 25.60 7.05 -3.52
N ASN A 118 25.72 6.02 -4.37
CA ASN A 118 27.01 5.56 -4.88
C ASN A 118 27.66 6.58 -5.82
N ASN A 119 26.86 7.27 -6.65
CA ASN A 119 27.37 8.26 -7.62
C ASN A 119 27.63 9.64 -7.00
N ARG A 120 26.98 9.96 -5.89
CA ARG A 120 27.09 11.27 -5.20
C ARG A 120 27.14 11.09 -3.68
N PRO A 121 28.23 10.54 -3.12
CA PRO A 121 28.32 10.35 -1.68
C PRO A 121 28.27 11.71 -0.95
N ARG A 122 27.39 11.82 0.05
CA ARG A 122 27.25 12.96 0.99
C ARG A 122 26.43 14.16 0.52
N ILE A 123 25.63 14.10 -0.52
CA ILE A 123 24.67 15.18 -0.77
C ILE A 123 23.50 15.01 0.21
N ARG A 124 23.54 15.80 1.29
CA ARG A 124 22.39 16.03 2.17
C ARG A 124 21.42 16.96 1.43
N GLY A 125 20.33 16.44 0.90
CA GLY A 125 19.34 17.24 0.19
C GLY A 125 18.14 16.42 -0.20
N PRO A 126 17.12 17.03 -0.82
CA PRO A 126 15.93 16.33 -1.29
C PRO A 126 16.31 15.17 -2.21
N ILE A 127 15.68 14.04 -1.99
CA ILE A 127 15.80 12.86 -2.85
C ILE A 127 14.81 13.03 -4.00
N GLN A 128 15.28 12.90 -5.23
CA GLN A 128 14.44 12.81 -6.41
C GLN A 128 14.87 11.57 -7.20
N ILE A 129 13.97 10.62 -7.33
CA ILE A 129 14.13 9.38 -8.09
C ILE A 129 13.13 9.42 -9.23
N GLN A 130 13.62 9.25 -10.44
CA GLN A 130 12.82 9.11 -11.65
C GLN A 130 13.18 7.78 -12.30
N GLU A 131 12.25 6.83 -12.20
CA GLU A 131 12.35 5.53 -12.83
C GLU A 131 11.18 5.36 -13.83
N PRO A 132 11.26 4.46 -14.82
CA PRO A 132 10.15 4.22 -15.72
C PRO A 132 8.86 3.91 -14.96
N GLY A 133 7.83 4.77 -15.12
CA GLY A 133 6.53 4.64 -14.45
C GLY A 133 6.52 4.97 -12.96
N LEU A 134 7.57 5.58 -12.39
CA LEU A 134 7.62 5.99 -10.98
C LEU A 134 8.44 7.27 -10.79
N VAL A 135 7.86 8.25 -10.13
CA VAL A 135 8.57 9.43 -9.63
C VAL A 135 8.41 9.52 -8.12
N VAL A 136 9.53 9.67 -7.40
CA VAL A 136 9.53 9.87 -5.94
C VAL A 136 10.36 11.10 -5.62
N GLN A 137 9.78 12.01 -4.86
CA GLN A 137 10.42 13.20 -4.35
C GLN A 137 10.27 13.21 -2.82
N SER A 138 11.36 13.26 -2.09
CA SER A 138 11.34 13.29 -0.64
C SER A 138 12.40 14.23 -0.10
N GLY A 139 12.07 14.95 0.94
CA GLY A 139 12.96 15.90 1.57
C GLY A 139 12.61 16.15 3.01
N GLY A 140 13.28 17.14 3.60
CA GLY A 140 13.02 17.56 4.96
C GLY A 140 14.24 17.41 5.85
N HIS A 141 14.03 17.71 7.11
CA HIS A 141 14.98 17.59 8.18
C HIS A 141 14.29 17.01 9.42
N MET A 142 15.02 16.83 10.49
CA MET A 142 14.48 16.26 11.73
C MET A 142 13.17 16.94 12.14
N ARG A 143 12.10 16.14 12.32
CA ARG A 143 10.72 16.54 12.66
C ARG A 143 9.98 17.35 11.58
N ALA A 144 10.51 17.43 10.37
CA ALA A 144 9.86 18.12 9.25
C ALA A 144 10.14 17.38 7.94
N TYR A 145 9.65 16.14 7.83
CA TYR A 145 9.76 15.33 6.62
C TYR A 145 8.57 15.61 5.70
N PHE A 146 8.83 15.60 4.41
CA PHE A 146 7.81 15.70 3.39
C PHE A 146 8.23 14.93 2.15
N GLY A 147 7.25 14.57 1.33
CA GLY A 147 7.51 13.97 0.05
C GLY A 147 6.24 13.56 -0.66
N ARG A 148 6.44 13.11 -1.90
CA ARG A 148 5.39 12.57 -2.76
C ARG A 148 5.96 11.48 -3.65
N ALA A 149 5.10 10.53 -4.03
CA ALA A 149 5.38 9.57 -5.07
C ALA A 149 4.16 9.45 -5.98
N TYR A 150 4.38 9.31 -7.27
CA TYR A 150 3.28 9.15 -8.23
C TYR A 150 3.70 8.31 -9.44
N LEU A 151 2.69 7.78 -10.12
CA LEU A 151 2.83 6.99 -11.33
C LEU A 151 2.42 7.86 -12.52
N PRO A 152 3.38 8.42 -13.30
CA PRO A 152 3.07 9.36 -14.38
C PRO A 152 2.02 8.85 -15.36
N ASP A 153 2.07 7.54 -15.67
CA ASP A 153 1.17 6.90 -16.64
C ASP A 153 -0.27 6.72 -16.11
N GLN A 154 -0.48 6.88 -14.78
CA GLN A 154 -1.78 6.71 -14.11
C GLN A 154 -2.39 8.03 -13.62
N VAL A 155 -1.67 9.13 -13.76
CA VAL A 155 -2.20 10.45 -13.41
C VAL A 155 -3.36 10.79 -14.34
N PRO A 156 -4.55 11.12 -13.80
CA PRO A 156 -5.69 11.50 -14.63
C PRO A 156 -5.37 12.78 -15.43
N LYS A 157 -5.89 12.86 -16.65
CA LYS A 157 -5.74 14.06 -17.49
C LYS A 157 -6.34 15.28 -16.78
N GLY A 158 -5.59 16.38 -16.77
CA GLY A 158 -6.00 17.63 -16.10
C GLY A 158 -5.57 17.77 -14.65
N VAL A 159 -5.01 16.74 -14.04
CA VAL A 159 -4.44 16.82 -12.69
C VAL A 159 -3.08 17.51 -12.72
N ASN A 160 -2.94 18.56 -11.94
CA ASN A 160 -1.66 19.24 -11.75
C ASN A 160 -0.85 18.51 -10.66
N ILE A 161 0.31 17.98 -11.06
CA ILE A 161 1.22 17.26 -10.14
C ILE A 161 1.68 18.13 -8.97
N GLU A 162 1.77 19.45 -9.15
CA GLU A 162 2.19 20.36 -8.06
C GLU A 162 1.15 20.48 -6.93
N GLU A 163 -0.09 20.05 -7.17
CA GLU A 163 -1.14 20.00 -6.14
C GLU A 163 -1.05 18.75 -5.26
N ILE A 164 -0.27 17.74 -5.67
CA ILE A 164 0.01 16.53 -4.90
C ILE A 164 1.05 16.87 -3.82
N ARG A 165 0.55 17.10 -2.58
CA ARG A 165 1.39 17.53 -1.44
C ARG A 165 0.76 17.17 -0.08
#